data_a04c2239420440eb9733ba57fdfe8253
#
_entry.id   a04c2239420440eb9733ba57fdfe8253
#
_cell.length_a   1.000
_cell.length_b   1.000
_cell.length_c   1.000
_cell.angle_alpha   90.00
_cell.angle_beta   90.00
_cell.angle_gamma   90.00
#
_symmetry.space_group_name_H-M   'P 1'
#
loop_
_entity.id
_entity.type
_entity.pdbx_description
1 polymer ?
#
loop_
_entity_poly.entity_id
_entity_poly.type
_entity_poly.pdbx_seq_one_letter_code
_entity_poly.pdbx_strand_id
1 'polypeptide(L)'
;IQFLKAKAYRKIRDLGHGATGHTVLLHDDSIDEDFVCKKYVPYYDYYKEECYNRFVDEIKILYKMNHPRIVRVFNYYLYPDQWTGYILMEYINGVDIEQFLSSNPHSFDDLFKQAIDGFAYLESQNILHRDIRTTNILVTNQGEVKIIDFGFSKMHNEHEDIKSITLNWIATKPNEMIGARPVYNRSTEVYFVGCLFRNLLSAIGMSSQYEYIIDKMCKYNPDDRYNDFRNVIDA
;
A
#
# COMPACT_ATOMS: atom_id res chain seq x y z
N ILE A 1 -0.36 6.51 32.83
CA ILE A 1 -1.09 7.79 32.61
C ILE A 1 -2.39 7.43 31.92
N GLN A 2 -3.51 7.88 32.47
CA GLN A 2 -4.83 7.70 31.87
C GLN A 2 -5.36 9.08 31.45
N PHE A 3 -5.74 9.20 30.17
CA PHE A 3 -6.37 10.42 29.65
C PHE A 3 -7.88 10.32 29.89
N LEU A 4 -8.42 11.24 30.67
CA LEU A 4 -9.83 11.23 31.11
C LEU A 4 -10.80 11.83 30.11
N LYS A 5 -10.33 12.53 29.08
CA LYS A 5 -11.18 13.20 28.09
C LYS A 5 -11.42 12.27 26.89
N ALA A 6 -12.66 11.88 26.66
CA ALA A 6 -13.07 11.25 25.42
C ALA A 6 -12.97 12.25 24.27
N LYS A 7 -12.35 11.86 23.14
CA LYS A 7 -12.31 12.63 21.91
C LYS A 7 -13.43 12.12 20.99
N ALA A 8 -14.24 13.03 20.49
CA ALA A 8 -15.28 12.73 19.52
C ALA A 8 -14.87 13.25 18.14
N TYR A 9 -15.25 12.51 17.10
CA TYR A 9 -15.08 12.88 15.71
C TYR A 9 -16.44 12.88 15.03
N ARG A 10 -16.67 13.81 14.13
CA ARG A 10 -17.88 13.86 13.31
C ARG A 10 -17.65 13.03 12.03
N LYS A 11 -18.50 12.05 11.77
CA LYS A 11 -18.46 11.29 10.52
C LYS A 11 -18.92 12.18 9.36
N ILE A 12 -18.10 12.29 8.32
CA ILE A 12 -18.41 13.04 7.10
C ILE A 12 -19.08 12.12 6.07
N ARG A 13 -18.39 11.01 5.70
CA ARG A 13 -18.89 10.06 4.70
C ARG A 13 -18.19 8.72 4.81
N ASP A 14 -18.75 7.71 4.19
CA ASP A 14 -18.08 6.43 3.95
C ASP A 14 -17.10 6.59 2.79
N LEU A 15 -15.92 5.96 2.93
CA LEU A 15 -14.88 5.92 1.89
C LEU A 15 -14.85 4.57 1.17
N GLY A 16 -15.31 3.50 1.83
CA GLY A 16 -15.42 2.18 1.23
C GLY A 16 -15.43 1.03 2.23
N HIS A 17 -15.68 -0.16 1.69
CA HIS A 17 -15.60 -1.43 2.40
C HIS A 17 -14.54 -2.30 1.72
N GLY A 18 -13.48 -2.62 2.42
CA GLY A 18 -12.47 -3.60 2.01
C GLY A 18 -12.75 -4.99 2.57
N ALA A 19 -11.93 -5.97 2.19
CA ALA A 19 -12.07 -7.35 2.66
C ALA A 19 -11.97 -7.50 4.20
N THR A 20 -11.26 -6.59 4.86
CA THR A 20 -10.96 -6.66 6.30
C THR A 20 -11.53 -5.48 7.09
N GLY A 21 -12.22 -4.52 6.46
CA GLY A 21 -12.69 -3.36 7.20
C GLY A 21 -13.56 -2.39 6.45
N HIS A 22 -14.16 -1.51 7.23
CA HIS A 22 -14.95 -0.38 6.78
C HIS A 22 -14.20 0.92 7.03
N THR A 23 -14.06 1.74 6.01
CA THR A 23 -13.30 2.98 6.05
C THR A 23 -14.22 4.19 5.95
N VAL A 24 -14.06 5.14 6.86
CA VAL A 24 -14.86 6.37 6.92
C VAL A 24 -13.97 7.60 7.01
N LEU A 25 -14.44 8.71 6.45
CA LEU A 25 -13.88 10.03 6.65
C LEU A 25 -14.47 10.65 7.91
N LEU A 26 -13.62 11.08 8.81
CA LEU A 26 -13.95 11.76 10.06
C LEU A 26 -13.39 13.17 10.07
N HIS A 27 -14.08 14.07 10.75
CA HIS A 27 -13.63 15.43 11.02
C HIS A 27 -13.46 15.67 12.51
N ASP A 28 -12.38 16.34 12.89
CA ASP A 28 -12.12 16.80 14.24
C ASP A 28 -12.38 18.28 14.35
N ASP A 29 -13.57 18.64 14.84
CA ASP A 29 -13.99 20.05 14.98
C ASP A 29 -13.09 20.85 15.95
N SER A 30 -12.25 20.19 16.76
CA SER A 30 -11.36 20.87 17.73
C SER A 30 -10.12 21.49 17.09
N ILE A 31 -9.65 20.92 15.97
CA ILE A 31 -8.43 21.32 15.26
C ILE A 31 -8.67 21.58 13.77
N ASP A 32 -9.94 21.47 13.33
CA ASP A 32 -10.39 21.66 11.94
C ASP A 32 -9.62 20.76 10.94
N GLU A 33 -9.52 19.46 11.27
CA GLU A 33 -8.74 18.49 10.48
C GLU A 33 -9.53 17.24 10.16
N ASP A 34 -9.28 16.69 8.96
CA ASP A 34 -9.88 15.46 8.47
C ASP A 34 -8.98 14.25 8.68
N PHE A 35 -9.60 13.12 9.01
CA PHE A 35 -8.94 11.85 9.27
C PHE A 35 -9.65 10.69 8.59
N VAL A 36 -8.90 9.68 8.21
CA VAL A 36 -9.45 8.39 7.80
C VAL A 36 -9.50 7.46 9.02
N CYS A 37 -10.64 6.86 9.27
CA CYS A 37 -10.78 5.80 10.26
C CYS A 37 -11.13 4.50 9.56
N LYS A 38 -10.25 3.50 9.67
CA LYS A 38 -10.48 2.12 9.22
C LYS A 38 -10.92 1.30 10.42
N LYS A 39 -12.17 0.83 10.41
CA LYS A 39 -12.68 -0.12 11.41
C LYS A 39 -12.43 -1.53 10.91
N TYR A 40 -11.86 -2.37 11.74
CA TYR A 40 -11.77 -3.80 11.47
C TYR A 40 -13.16 -4.43 11.54
N VAL A 41 -13.61 -5.00 10.42
CA VAL A 41 -14.86 -5.75 10.28
C VAL A 41 -14.58 -6.93 9.35
N PRO A 42 -14.37 -8.15 9.86
CA PRO A 42 -14.09 -9.31 9.03
C PRO A 42 -15.34 -9.70 8.24
N TYR A 43 -15.14 -10.15 7.01
CA TYR A 43 -16.22 -10.57 6.11
C TYR A 43 -16.93 -11.85 6.60
N TYR A 44 -16.18 -12.73 7.33
CA TYR A 44 -16.69 -13.97 7.91
C TYR A 44 -16.32 -14.08 9.40
N ASP A 45 -17.30 -14.34 10.26
CA ASP A 45 -17.06 -14.50 11.70
C ASP A 45 -16.11 -15.64 12.08
N TYR A 46 -16.01 -16.64 11.24
CA TYR A 46 -15.23 -17.85 11.43
C TYR A 46 -13.70 -17.63 11.32
N TYR A 47 -13.21 -16.57 10.60
CA TYR A 47 -11.81 -16.17 10.57
C TYR A 47 -11.51 -14.92 11.42
N LYS A 48 -12.40 -14.54 12.32
CA LYS A 48 -12.37 -13.26 13.02
C LYS A 48 -11.09 -13.05 13.80
N GLU A 49 -10.63 -14.07 14.52
CA GLU A 49 -9.39 -14.02 15.30
C GLU A 49 -8.15 -13.94 14.42
N GLU A 50 -8.03 -14.79 13.41
CA GLU A 50 -6.88 -14.79 12.51
C GLU A 50 -6.75 -13.45 11.76
N CYS A 51 -7.86 -12.97 11.22
CA CYS A 51 -7.88 -11.68 10.53
C CYS A 51 -7.64 -10.49 11.49
N TYR A 52 -8.07 -10.60 12.76
CA TYR A 52 -7.78 -9.59 13.77
C TYR A 52 -6.27 -9.50 14.06
N ASN A 53 -5.59 -10.63 14.16
CA ASN A 53 -4.15 -10.64 14.36
C ASN A 53 -3.42 -10.00 13.17
N ARG A 54 -3.86 -10.24 11.94
CA ARG A 54 -3.33 -9.55 10.73
C ARG A 54 -3.56 -8.04 10.79
N PHE A 55 -4.73 -7.61 11.27
CA PHE A 55 -5.02 -6.19 11.46
C PHE A 55 -4.12 -5.55 12.52
N VAL A 56 -3.82 -6.26 13.60
CA VAL A 56 -2.86 -5.81 14.61
C VAL A 56 -1.45 -5.71 14.02
N ASP A 57 -1.05 -6.65 13.16
CA ASP A 57 0.25 -6.61 12.49
C ASP A 57 0.35 -5.47 11.46
N GLU A 58 -0.73 -5.18 10.73
CA GLU A 58 -0.84 -3.97 9.89
C GLU A 58 -0.59 -2.69 10.71
N ILE A 59 -1.20 -2.58 11.90
CA ILE A 59 -0.97 -1.45 12.80
C ILE A 59 0.51 -1.35 13.23
N LYS A 60 1.12 -2.47 13.64
CA LYS A 60 2.53 -2.50 14.08
C LYS A 60 3.48 -2.06 12.97
N ILE A 61 3.19 -2.44 11.73
CA ILE A 61 3.94 -2.01 10.55
C ILE A 61 3.76 -0.51 10.34
N LEU A 62 2.54 -0.06 10.15
CA LEU A 62 2.22 1.33 9.83
C LEU A 62 2.66 2.32 10.91
N TYR A 63 2.53 1.95 12.19
CA TYR A 63 2.88 2.84 13.31
C TYR A 63 4.37 3.17 13.40
N LYS A 64 5.23 2.33 12.80
CA LYS A 64 6.68 2.56 12.72
C LYS A 64 7.07 3.41 11.51
N MET A 65 6.17 3.56 10.54
CA MET A 65 6.46 4.28 9.30
C MET A 65 6.43 5.79 9.51
N ASN A 66 7.44 6.46 8.98
CA ASN A 66 7.50 7.91 8.93
C ASN A 66 8.19 8.33 7.62
N HIS A 67 7.42 8.40 6.55
CA HIS A 67 7.91 8.77 5.22
C HIS A 67 6.86 9.54 4.45
N PRO A 68 7.21 10.60 3.67
CA PRO A 68 6.24 11.42 2.94
C PRO A 68 5.40 10.64 1.93
N ARG A 69 5.92 9.50 1.42
CA ARG A 69 5.22 8.65 0.42
C ARG A 69 4.41 7.52 1.05
N ILE A 70 4.36 7.41 2.37
CA ILE A 70 3.60 6.38 3.09
C ILE A 70 2.50 7.04 3.90
N VAL A 71 1.30 6.46 3.90
CA VAL A 71 0.19 6.93 4.74
C VAL A 71 0.59 6.93 6.20
N ARG A 72 0.32 8.03 6.90
CA ARG A 72 0.65 8.17 8.32
C ARG A 72 -0.48 7.64 9.20
N VAL A 73 -0.13 6.86 10.22
CA VAL A 73 -1.02 6.48 11.31
C VAL A 73 -0.84 7.46 12.47
N PHE A 74 -1.94 7.99 12.98
CA PHE A 74 -1.96 8.90 14.13
C PHE A 74 -2.28 8.17 15.42
N ASN A 75 -3.23 7.21 15.38
CA ASN A 75 -3.66 6.48 16.56
C ASN A 75 -4.33 5.15 16.19
N TYR A 76 -4.51 4.27 17.17
CA TYR A 76 -5.26 3.04 17.03
C TYR A 76 -6.02 2.72 18.33
N TYR A 77 -7.09 1.94 18.19
CA TYR A 77 -7.91 1.47 19.31
C TYR A 77 -8.19 -0.01 19.09
N LEU A 78 -7.80 -0.86 20.05
CA LEU A 78 -7.94 -2.31 19.97
C LEU A 78 -8.88 -2.82 21.07
N TYR A 79 -9.78 -3.70 20.69
CA TYR A 79 -10.74 -4.37 21.57
C TYR A 79 -10.62 -5.89 21.38
N PRO A 80 -9.57 -6.53 21.97
CA PRO A 80 -9.26 -7.94 21.72
C PRO A 80 -10.39 -8.87 22.13
N ASP A 81 -11.10 -8.59 23.23
CA ASP A 81 -12.24 -9.40 23.70
C ASP A 81 -13.41 -9.45 22.70
N GLN A 82 -13.47 -8.48 21.80
CA GLN A 82 -14.50 -8.36 20.78
C GLN A 82 -13.98 -8.65 19.37
N TRP A 83 -12.68 -8.96 19.23
CA TRP A 83 -11.99 -9.11 17.96
C TRP A 83 -12.29 -7.94 17.02
N THR A 84 -12.15 -6.70 17.51
CA THR A 84 -12.38 -5.50 16.72
C THR A 84 -11.37 -4.41 17.06
N GLY A 85 -11.29 -3.41 16.20
CA GLY A 85 -10.39 -2.28 16.40
C GLY A 85 -10.55 -1.20 15.34
N TYR A 86 -9.83 -0.11 15.54
CA TYR A 86 -9.83 1.05 14.65
C TYR A 86 -8.41 1.55 14.46
N ILE A 87 -8.10 2.02 13.24
CA ILE A 87 -6.89 2.79 12.93
C ILE A 87 -7.33 4.19 12.51
N LEU A 88 -6.72 5.22 13.09
CA LEU A 88 -6.89 6.61 12.69
C LEU A 88 -5.66 7.03 11.87
N MET A 89 -5.90 7.45 10.62
CA MET A 89 -4.86 7.71 9.62
C MET A 89 -5.01 9.07 8.97
N GLU A 90 -3.97 9.49 8.28
CA GLU A 90 -3.94 10.64 7.39
C GLU A 90 -5.06 10.51 6.34
N TYR A 91 -5.82 11.60 6.15
CA TYR A 91 -6.71 11.73 5.01
C TYR A 91 -5.92 12.27 3.82
N ILE A 92 -5.94 11.52 2.73
CA ILE A 92 -5.29 11.89 1.48
C ILE A 92 -6.35 12.48 0.56
N ASN A 93 -6.35 13.80 0.42
CA ASN A 93 -7.25 14.48 -0.50
C ASN A 93 -6.69 14.36 -1.93
N GLY A 94 -7.11 13.32 -2.62
CA GLY A 94 -6.61 12.97 -3.94
C GLY A 94 -7.39 11.81 -4.55
N VAL A 95 -6.83 11.23 -5.60
CA VAL A 95 -7.38 10.09 -6.35
C VAL A 95 -6.32 9.01 -6.52
N ASP A 96 -6.69 7.83 -7.00
CA ASP A 96 -5.70 6.82 -7.35
C ASP A 96 -4.82 7.25 -8.53
N ILE A 97 -3.63 6.65 -8.62
CA ILE A 97 -2.61 7.05 -9.61
C ILE A 97 -3.09 6.92 -11.06
N GLU A 98 -3.93 5.94 -11.36
CA GLU A 98 -4.48 5.73 -12.71
C GLU A 98 -5.42 6.87 -13.11
N GLN A 99 -6.34 7.23 -12.20
CA GLN A 99 -7.26 8.34 -12.40
C GLN A 99 -6.50 9.67 -12.49
N PHE A 100 -5.47 9.89 -11.66
CA PHE A 100 -4.67 11.09 -11.72
C PHE A 100 -3.93 11.23 -13.06
N LEU A 101 -3.26 10.17 -13.51
CA LEU A 101 -2.52 10.15 -14.78
C LEU A 101 -3.42 10.31 -16.00
N SER A 102 -4.67 9.83 -15.96
CA SER A 102 -5.63 10.05 -17.04
C SER A 102 -5.87 11.54 -17.32
N SER A 103 -5.78 12.38 -16.29
CA SER A 103 -5.96 13.83 -16.40
C SER A 103 -4.63 14.60 -16.48
N ASN A 104 -3.53 14.00 -16.01
CA ASN A 104 -2.21 14.61 -15.89
C ASN A 104 -1.11 13.70 -16.42
N PRO A 105 -1.12 13.28 -17.70
CA PRO A 105 -0.19 12.26 -18.20
C PRO A 105 1.28 12.70 -18.14
N HIS A 106 1.58 13.98 -18.24
CA HIS A 106 2.94 14.52 -18.14
C HIS A 106 3.58 14.38 -16.75
N SER A 107 2.79 14.05 -15.72
CA SER A 107 3.30 13.82 -14.36
C SER A 107 3.88 12.42 -14.17
N PHE A 108 3.83 11.54 -15.18
CA PHE A 108 4.21 10.13 -15.05
C PHE A 108 5.62 9.94 -14.46
N ASP A 109 6.62 10.63 -15.00
CA ASP A 109 8.01 10.47 -14.57
C ASP A 109 8.22 10.88 -13.11
N ASP A 110 7.56 11.95 -12.67
CA ASP A 110 7.63 12.39 -11.28
C ASP A 110 6.92 11.44 -10.33
N LEU A 111 5.73 10.93 -10.72
CA LEU A 111 4.99 9.96 -9.90
C LEU A 111 5.72 8.61 -9.83
N PHE A 112 6.38 8.18 -10.92
CA PHE A 112 7.23 6.99 -10.90
C PHE A 112 8.34 7.12 -9.88
N LYS A 113 9.13 8.21 -9.90
CA LYS A 113 10.19 8.47 -8.91
C LYS A 113 9.68 8.45 -7.48
N GLN A 114 8.56 9.15 -7.23
CA GLN A 114 7.98 9.23 -5.89
C GLN A 114 7.52 7.85 -5.39
N ALA A 115 6.92 7.03 -6.27
CA ALA A 115 6.51 5.68 -5.91
C ALA A 115 7.74 4.79 -5.60
N ILE A 116 8.77 4.83 -6.46
CA ILE A 116 10.03 4.09 -6.22
C ILE A 116 10.68 4.50 -4.90
N ASP A 117 10.71 5.80 -4.56
CA ASP A 117 11.18 6.31 -3.27
C ASP A 117 10.40 5.71 -2.08
N GLY A 118 9.06 5.65 -2.20
CA GLY A 118 8.20 5.03 -1.19
C GLY A 118 8.45 3.52 -1.02
N PHE A 119 8.56 2.77 -2.12
CA PHE A 119 8.84 1.33 -2.07
C PHE A 119 10.26 1.04 -1.58
N ALA A 120 11.25 1.85 -1.95
CA ALA A 120 12.62 1.74 -1.43
C ALA A 120 12.67 1.98 0.09
N TYR A 121 11.88 2.94 0.59
CA TYR A 121 11.76 3.14 2.02
C TYR A 121 11.16 1.90 2.71
N LEU A 122 10.07 1.31 2.21
CA LEU A 122 9.50 0.07 2.76
C LEU A 122 10.54 -1.04 2.80
N GLU A 123 11.25 -1.23 1.71
CA GLU A 123 12.32 -2.21 1.62
C GLU A 123 13.44 -1.99 2.65
N SER A 124 13.84 -0.72 2.89
CA SER A 124 14.82 -0.34 3.91
C SER A 124 14.38 -0.73 5.33
N GLN A 125 13.05 -0.80 5.56
CA GLN A 125 12.43 -1.25 6.81
C GLN A 125 12.18 -2.78 6.81
N ASN A 126 12.67 -3.53 5.81
CA ASN A 126 12.40 -4.95 5.58
C ASN A 126 10.92 -5.29 5.43
N ILE A 127 10.15 -4.41 4.82
CA ILE A 127 8.71 -4.60 4.60
C ILE A 127 8.45 -4.77 3.12
N LEU A 128 7.66 -5.78 2.77
CA LEU A 128 7.08 -5.99 1.46
C LEU A 128 5.59 -5.65 1.53
N HIS A 129 5.12 -4.83 0.58
CA HIS A 129 3.72 -4.37 0.54
C HIS A 129 2.74 -5.48 0.17
N ARG A 130 3.07 -6.28 -0.85
CA ARG A 130 2.35 -7.48 -1.31
C ARG A 130 0.96 -7.26 -1.91
N ASP A 131 0.47 -6.03 -1.96
CA ASP A 131 -0.80 -5.66 -2.62
C ASP A 131 -0.59 -4.45 -3.56
N ILE A 132 0.28 -4.64 -4.56
CA ILE A 132 0.64 -3.59 -5.53
C ILE A 132 -0.49 -3.44 -6.55
N ARG A 133 -1.22 -2.33 -6.48
CA ARG A 133 -2.33 -2.01 -7.40
C ARG A 133 -2.56 -0.50 -7.42
N THR A 134 -3.19 0.01 -8.49
CA THR A 134 -3.39 1.45 -8.69
C THR A 134 -4.16 2.09 -7.55
N THR A 135 -5.16 1.41 -7.01
CA THR A 135 -6.00 1.90 -5.90
C THR A 135 -5.28 2.00 -4.56
N ASN A 136 -4.09 1.37 -4.41
CA ASN A 136 -3.25 1.46 -3.21
C ASN A 136 -2.14 2.50 -3.34
N ILE A 137 -2.09 3.23 -4.46
CA ILE A 137 -1.19 4.36 -4.69
C ILE A 137 -2.06 5.59 -4.99
N LEU A 138 -2.26 6.42 -3.99
CA LEU A 138 -3.00 7.68 -4.15
C LEU A 138 -2.06 8.80 -4.56
N VAL A 139 -2.62 9.77 -5.27
CA VAL A 139 -1.92 11.01 -5.64
C VAL A 139 -2.75 12.17 -5.13
N THR A 140 -2.14 13.03 -4.32
CA THR A 140 -2.79 14.24 -3.79
C THR A 140 -3.06 15.23 -4.92
N ASN A 141 -3.91 16.23 -4.65
CA ASN A 141 -4.15 17.33 -5.60
C ASN A 141 -2.89 18.14 -5.92
N GLN A 142 -1.83 18.03 -5.10
CA GLN A 142 -0.52 18.66 -5.31
C GLN A 142 0.45 17.78 -6.11
N GLY A 143 0.03 16.58 -6.54
CA GLY A 143 0.88 15.64 -7.28
C GLY A 143 1.83 14.84 -6.40
N GLU A 144 1.49 14.62 -5.12
CA GLU A 144 2.29 13.83 -4.19
C GLU A 144 1.76 12.41 -4.07
N VAL A 145 2.64 11.42 -4.23
CA VAL A 145 2.31 9.99 -4.07
C VAL A 145 2.18 9.63 -2.60
N LYS A 146 1.16 8.82 -2.29
CA LYS A 146 0.93 8.18 -1.00
C LYS A 146 0.59 6.70 -1.19
N ILE A 147 1.43 5.81 -0.69
CA ILE A 147 1.19 4.37 -0.67
C ILE A 147 0.35 4.04 0.57
N ILE A 148 -0.73 3.31 0.36
CA ILE A 148 -1.74 3.00 1.38
C ILE A 148 -2.04 1.49 1.43
N ASP A 149 -2.77 1.06 2.45
CA ASP A 149 -3.31 -0.30 2.65
C ASP A 149 -2.25 -1.41 2.78
N PHE A 150 -1.81 -1.61 4.01
CA PHE A 150 -0.78 -2.57 4.40
C PHE A 150 -1.35 -3.90 4.94
N GLY A 151 -2.63 -4.19 4.68
CA GLY A 151 -3.31 -5.38 5.20
C GLY A 151 -2.72 -6.71 4.75
N PHE A 152 -1.91 -6.72 3.69
CA PHE A 152 -1.17 -7.89 3.19
C PHE A 152 0.34 -7.79 3.38
N SER A 153 0.82 -6.68 3.93
CA SER A 153 2.25 -6.44 4.14
C SER A 153 2.85 -7.39 5.17
N LYS A 154 4.09 -7.80 4.96
CA LYS A 154 4.85 -8.66 5.87
C LYS A 154 6.27 -8.16 6.05
N MET A 155 6.81 -8.39 7.26
CA MET A 155 8.25 -8.28 7.50
C MET A 155 8.98 -9.42 6.77
N HIS A 156 10.04 -9.13 6.06
CA HIS A 156 10.76 -10.07 5.18
C HIS A 156 11.36 -11.29 5.89
N ASN A 157 11.42 -11.29 7.23
CA ASN A 157 11.99 -12.39 8.03
C ASN A 157 10.94 -13.42 8.50
N GLU A 158 9.67 -13.26 8.18
CA GLU A 158 8.63 -14.21 8.56
C GLU A 158 8.49 -15.28 7.48
N HIS A 159 8.31 -16.55 7.89
CA HIS A 159 8.12 -17.67 6.99
C HIS A 159 7.04 -17.37 5.96
N GLU A 160 7.39 -17.52 4.69
CA GLU A 160 6.59 -17.12 3.54
C GLU A 160 5.29 -17.92 3.44
N ASP A 161 4.18 -17.32 3.87
CA ASP A 161 2.85 -17.84 3.56
C ASP A 161 2.29 -17.13 2.31
N ILE A 162 2.50 -17.75 1.16
CA ILE A 162 2.04 -17.24 -0.14
C ILE A 162 0.50 -17.29 -0.27
N LYS A 163 -0.18 -18.06 0.59
CA LYS A 163 -1.64 -18.13 0.60
C LYS A 163 -2.34 -16.81 0.95
N SER A 164 -1.60 -15.86 1.52
CA SER A 164 -2.12 -14.54 1.89
C SER A 164 -1.92 -13.45 0.83
N ILE A 165 -1.39 -13.78 -0.34
CA ILE A 165 -1.19 -12.79 -1.41
C ILE A 165 -2.50 -12.66 -2.19
N THR A 166 -3.08 -11.47 -2.20
CA THR A 166 -4.26 -11.17 -3.03
C THR A 166 -3.84 -11.11 -4.49
N LEU A 167 -4.19 -12.15 -5.25
CA LEU A 167 -3.81 -12.28 -6.65
C LEU A 167 -4.85 -11.64 -7.60
N ASN A 168 -5.30 -10.44 -7.32
CA ASN A 168 -6.14 -9.68 -8.26
C ASN A 168 -5.28 -8.98 -9.33
N TRP A 169 -4.44 -9.74 -10.04
CA TRP A 169 -3.39 -9.17 -10.87
C TRP A 169 -3.72 -9.17 -12.35
N ILE A 170 -3.50 -8.03 -12.96
CA ILE A 170 -3.42 -7.82 -14.41
C ILE A 170 -2.09 -8.39 -14.96
N ALA A 171 -1.09 -8.62 -14.11
CA ALA A 171 0.22 -9.10 -14.52
C ALA A 171 0.37 -10.64 -14.42
N THR A 172 1.12 -11.23 -15.34
CA THR A 172 1.57 -12.62 -15.27
C THR A 172 2.46 -12.82 -14.04
N LYS A 173 2.33 -13.94 -13.33
CA LYS A 173 3.23 -14.28 -12.21
C LYS A 173 4.66 -14.44 -12.72
N PRO A 174 5.66 -13.82 -12.06
CA PRO A 174 7.05 -14.00 -12.43
C PRO A 174 7.54 -15.43 -12.09
N ASN A 175 8.70 -15.80 -12.64
CA ASN A 175 9.20 -17.18 -12.58
C ASN A 175 9.31 -17.74 -11.14
N GLU A 176 9.79 -16.93 -10.20
CA GLU A 176 9.98 -17.33 -8.80
C GLU A 176 8.66 -17.59 -8.04
N MET A 177 7.53 -17.15 -8.58
CA MET A 177 6.20 -17.42 -8.03
C MET A 177 5.54 -18.67 -8.64
N ILE A 178 6.23 -19.36 -9.55
CA ILE A 178 5.73 -20.56 -10.23
C ILE A 178 6.49 -21.78 -9.71
N GLY A 179 5.79 -22.91 -9.57
CA GLY A 179 6.38 -24.19 -9.19
C GLY A 179 6.00 -24.65 -7.78
N ALA A 180 6.74 -25.65 -7.27
CA ALA A 180 6.41 -26.34 -6.02
C ALA A 180 6.72 -25.52 -4.76
N ARG A 181 7.59 -24.53 -4.86
CA ARG A 181 7.99 -23.63 -3.76
C ARG A 181 8.01 -22.20 -4.27
N PRO A 182 6.83 -21.58 -4.44
CA PRO A 182 6.74 -20.19 -4.89
C PRO A 182 7.30 -19.25 -3.83
N VAL A 183 8.03 -18.22 -4.27
CA VAL A 183 8.68 -17.21 -3.41
C VAL A 183 8.15 -15.83 -3.77
N TYR A 184 7.91 -14.98 -2.74
CA TYR A 184 7.67 -13.56 -2.88
C TYR A 184 8.74 -12.79 -2.09
N ASN A 185 9.62 -12.10 -2.79
CA ASN A 185 10.74 -11.38 -2.21
C ASN A 185 10.84 -9.94 -2.78
N ARG A 186 11.93 -9.22 -2.49
CA ARG A 186 12.17 -7.86 -2.97
C ARG A 186 12.12 -7.76 -4.50
N SER A 187 12.79 -8.67 -5.18
CA SER A 187 12.79 -8.71 -6.66
C SER A 187 11.40 -8.98 -7.23
N THR A 188 10.58 -9.77 -6.54
CA THR A 188 9.17 -9.99 -6.91
C THR A 188 8.35 -8.70 -6.76
N GLU A 189 8.58 -7.91 -5.71
CA GLU A 189 7.91 -6.62 -5.53
C GLU A 189 8.33 -5.62 -6.61
N VAL A 190 9.62 -5.55 -6.95
CA VAL A 190 10.13 -4.77 -8.10
C VAL A 190 9.40 -5.14 -9.38
N TYR A 191 9.18 -6.44 -9.64
CA TYR A 191 8.44 -6.88 -10.82
C TYR A 191 7.02 -6.33 -10.86
N PHE A 192 6.27 -6.45 -9.78
CA PHE A 192 4.89 -5.99 -9.75
C PHE A 192 4.77 -4.48 -9.87
N VAL A 193 5.64 -3.72 -9.21
CA VAL A 193 5.70 -2.26 -9.35
C VAL A 193 6.05 -1.89 -10.80
N GLY A 194 7.04 -2.55 -11.39
CA GLY A 194 7.40 -2.35 -12.81
C GLY A 194 6.22 -2.61 -13.75
N CYS A 195 5.52 -3.74 -13.58
CA CYS A 195 4.34 -4.08 -14.39
C CYS A 195 3.20 -3.07 -14.22
N LEU A 196 2.96 -2.57 -13.00
CA LEU A 196 1.97 -1.53 -12.75
C LEU A 196 2.31 -0.26 -13.55
N PHE A 197 3.54 0.23 -13.44
CA PHE A 197 3.95 1.45 -14.16
C PHE A 197 4.02 1.25 -15.67
N ARG A 198 4.42 0.09 -16.17
CA ARG A 198 4.34 -0.23 -17.61
C ARG A 198 2.90 -0.18 -18.14
N ASN A 199 1.95 -0.72 -17.38
CA ASN A 199 0.54 -0.67 -17.77
C ASN A 199 0.00 0.77 -17.75
N LEU A 200 0.35 1.56 -16.74
CA LEU A 200 -0.03 2.98 -16.67
C LEU A 200 0.55 3.77 -17.86
N LEU A 201 1.83 3.57 -18.18
CA LEU A 201 2.49 4.24 -19.31
C LEU A 201 1.83 3.89 -20.63
N SER A 202 1.50 2.60 -20.85
CA SER A 202 0.76 2.13 -22.01
C SER A 202 -0.64 2.75 -22.10
N ALA A 203 -1.34 2.88 -20.96
CA ALA A 203 -2.70 3.44 -20.91
C ALA A 203 -2.74 4.93 -21.28
N ILE A 204 -1.73 5.72 -20.86
CA ILE A 204 -1.65 7.15 -21.21
C ILE A 204 -1.07 7.39 -22.61
N GLY A 205 -0.49 6.38 -23.28
CA GLY A 205 0.03 6.46 -24.64
C GLY A 205 1.20 7.44 -24.82
N MET A 206 2.02 7.62 -23.79
CA MET A 206 3.19 8.49 -23.81
C MET A 206 4.49 7.68 -23.70
N SER A 207 5.63 8.31 -24.05
CA SER A 207 6.95 7.80 -23.73
C SER A 207 7.46 8.39 -22.42
N SER A 208 8.36 7.65 -21.74
CA SER A 208 9.00 8.04 -20.48
C SER A 208 10.51 7.84 -20.59
N GLN A 209 11.28 8.71 -19.96
CA GLN A 209 12.73 8.50 -19.82
C GLN A 209 13.07 7.23 -19.01
N TYR A 210 12.10 6.68 -18.26
CA TYR A 210 12.26 5.49 -17.43
C TYR A 210 11.80 4.20 -18.11
N GLU A 211 11.41 4.20 -19.39
CA GLU A 211 10.95 2.99 -20.11
C GLU A 211 11.95 1.82 -19.98
N TYR A 212 13.23 2.08 -20.19
CA TYR A 212 14.25 1.05 -20.08
C TYR A 212 14.33 0.44 -18.67
N ILE A 213 14.21 1.29 -17.64
CA ILE A 213 14.20 0.85 -16.23
C ILE A 213 12.96 0.01 -15.95
N ILE A 214 11.79 0.51 -16.36
CA ILE A 214 10.50 -0.18 -16.20
C ILE A 214 10.53 -1.54 -16.91
N ASP A 215 11.04 -1.61 -18.14
CA ASP A 215 11.15 -2.84 -18.90
C ASP A 215 12.08 -3.86 -18.22
N LYS A 216 13.16 -3.40 -17.61
CA LYS A 216 14.06 -4.26 -16.84
C LYS A 216 13.40 -4.71 -15.54
N MET A 217 12.63 -3.87 -14.85
CA MET A 217 11.82 -4.26 -13.68
C MET A 217 10.82 -5.37 -14.03
N CYS A 218 10.29 -5.39 -15.26
CA CYS A 218 9.29 -6.34 -15.72
C CYS A 218 9.86 -7.66 -16.28
N LYS A 219 11.17 -7.91 -16.19
CA LYS A 219 11.75 -9.17 -16.68
C LYS A 219 11.18 -10.35 -15.89
N TYR A 220 10.81 -11.39 -16.62
CA TYR A 220 10.17 -12.58 -16.06
C TYR A 220 11.10 -13.37 -15.14
N ASN A 221 12.38 -13.51 -15.56
CA ASN A 221 13.42 -14.15 -14.74
C ASN A 221 13.99 -13.12 -13.73
N PRO A 222 14.00 -13.41 -12.41
CA PRO A 222 14.55 -12.50 -11.41
C PRO A 222 16.03 -12.16 -11.63
N ASP A 223 16.84 -13.09 -12.24
CA ASP A 223 18.27 -12.84 -12.53
C ASP A 223 18.48 -11.74 -13.58
N ASP A 224 17.50 -11.47 -14.45
CA ASP A 224 17.53 -10.44 -15.48
C ASP A 224 16.96 -9.10 -14.99
N ARG A 225 16.51 -9.04 -13.75
CA ARG A 225 15.78 -7.94 -13.11
C ARG A 225 16.66 -7.19 -12.12
N TYR A 226 16.16 -6.07 -11.59
CA TYR A 226 16.76 -5.46 -10.38
C TYR A 226 16.42 -6.31 -9.16
N ASN A 227 17.39 -6.50 -8.26
CA ASN A 227 17.21 -7.31 -7.05
C ASN A 227 16.36 -6.61 -5.98
N ASP A 228 16.37 -5.27 -6.00
CA ASP A 228 15.77 -4.40 -5.00
C ASP A 228 15.51 -3.00 -5.58
N PHE A 229 14.75 -2.17 -4.85
CA PHE A 229 14.44 -0.80 -5.28
C PHE A 229 15.63 0.14 -5.20
N ARG A 230 16.64 -0.14 -4.39
CA ARG A 230 17.87 0.64 -4.38
C ARG A 230 18.59 0.53 -5.72
N ASN A 231 18.64 -0.69 -6.28
CA ASN A 231 19.22 -0.88 -7.63
C ASN A 231 18.39 -0.20 -8.73
N VAL A 232 17.09 0.01 -8.52
CA VAL A 232 16.24 0.79 -9.44
C VAL A 232 16.56 2.28 -9.35
N ILE A 233 16.81 2.81 -8.14
CA ILE A 233 17.16 4.22 -7.92
C ILE A 233 18.53 4.54 -8.51
N ASP A 234 19.49 3.61 -8.38
CA ASP A 234 20.87 3.79 -8.82
C ASP A 234 21.02 3.70 -10.36
N ALA A 235 19.98 3.29 -11.09
CA ALA A 235 19.98 3.09 -12.54
C ALA A 235 19.43 4.28 -13.32
#